data_a606089ad7b32dba0acd28be25db3523
#
_entry.id   a606089ad7b32dba0acd28be25db3523
#
_cell.length_a   1.000
_cell.length_b   1.000
_cell.length_c   1.000
_cell.angle_alpha   90.00
_cell.angle_beta   90.00
_cell.angle_gamma   90.00
#
_symmetry.space_group_name_H-M   'P 1'
#
loop_
_entity.id
_entity.type
_entity.pdbx_description
1 polymer ?
#
loop_
_entity_poly.entity_id
_entity_poly.type
_entity_poly.pdbx_seq_one_letter_code
_entity_poly.pdbx_strand_id
1 'polypeptide(L)'
;MAFTPFPPRQPSSSARLPLTLMTLDDWALATISGPDSEKYLQGQITADVSHLTDAQHLLAAHCDAKGKMWSNLRVFRREGGFAWIERRSLRDAQLTELKKYAVFSKVTIAANDDLVLLGVAGFQARAALA
;
A
#
# COMPACT_ATOMS: atom_id res chain seq x y z
N MET A 1 -13.23 8.68 -9.96
CA MET A 1 -13.87 7.84 -10.99
C MET A 1 -14.03 6.42 -10.46
N ALA A 2 -15.20 5.87 -10.61
CA ALA A 2 -15.46 4.49 -10.18
C ALA A 2 -14.85 3.51 -11.21
N PHE A 3 -14.11 2.55 -10.71
CA PHE A 3 -13.55 1.46 -11.52
C PHE A 3 -14.35 0.19 -11.26
N THR A 4 -14.75 -0.51 -12.33
CA THR A 4 -15.45 -1.77 -12.20
C THR A 4 -14.45 -2.91 -12.17
N PRO A 5 -14.38 -3.69 -11.08
CA PRO A 5 -13.47 -4.84 -11.01
C PRO A 5 -13.76 -5.87 -12.11
N PHE A 6 -12.72 -6.62 -12.46
CA PHE A 6 -12.91 -7.74 -13.41
C PHE A 6 -13.83 -8.80 -12.79
N PRO A 7 -14.67 -9.48 -13.61
CA PRO A 7 -15.54 -10.52 -13.09
C PRO A 7 -14.73 -11.68 -12.50
N PRO A 8 -15.24 -12.32 -11.43
CA PRO A 8 -14.57 -13.48 -10.83
C PRO A 8 -14.45 -14.64 -11.81
N ARG A 9 -13.32 -15.32 -11.78
CA ARG A 9 -13.05 -16.50 -12.59
C ARG A 9 -12.32 -17.55 -11.75
N GLN A 10 -12.44 -18.82 -12.16
CA GLN A 10 -11.67 -19.88 -11.53
C GLN A 10 -10.17 -19.63 -11.71
N PRO A 11 -9.36 -19.77 -10.65
CA PRO A 11 -7.94 -19.63 -10.78
C PRO A 11 -7.34 -20.70 -11.71
N SER A 12 -6.35 -20.31 -12.48
CA SER A 12 -5.57 -21.21 -13.30
C SER A 12 -4.11 -21.12 -12.94
N SER A 13 -3.35 -22.21 -13.16
CA SER A 13 -1.92 -22.22 -12.91
C SER A 13 -1.22 -21.23 -13.85
N SER A 14 -0.34 -20.40 -13.29
CA SER A 14 0.46 -19.47 -14.09
C SER A 14 1.37 -20.18 -15.09
N ALA A 15 1.67 -21.46 -14.87
CA ALA A 15 2.45 -22.26 -15.83
C ALA A 15 1.70 -22.51 -17.14
N ARG A 16 0.38 -22.37 -17.14
CA ARG A 16 -0.47 -22.54 -18.33
C ARG A 16 -0.86 -21.23 -18.99
N LEU A 17 -0.61 -20.10 -18.31
CA LEU A 17 -1.04 -18.79 -18.79
C LEU A 17 0.19 -17.92 -19.01
N PRO A 18 0.33 -17.31 -20.20
CA PRO A 18 1.44 -16.38 -20.41
C PRO A 18 1.31 -15.12 -19.57
N LEU A 19 0.06 -14.63 -19.41
CA LEU A 19 -0.19 -13.37 -18.73
C LEU A 19 -1.60 -13.37 -18.16
N THR A 20 -1.72 -13.02 -16.89
CA THR A 20 -2.99 -12.84 -16.23
C THR A 20 -3.04 -11.47 -15.56
N LEU A 21 -4.09 -10.72 -15.80
CA LEU A 21 -4.39 -9.49 -15.10
C LEU A 21 -5.52 -9.73 -14.12
N MET A 22 -5.40 -9.17 -12.93
CA MET A 22 -6.44 -9.25 -11.92
C MET A 22 -6.61 -7.92 -11.23
N THR A 23 -7.84 -7.59 -10.85
CA THR A 23 -8.09 -6.43 -10.01
C THR A 23 -7.92 -6.82 -8.55
N LEU A 24 -7.25 -5.95 -7.79
CA LEU A 24 -7.00 -6.16 -6.36
C LEU A 24 -7.98 -5.27 -5.57
N ASP A 25 -9.28 -5.52 -5.74
CA ASP A 25 -10.33 -4.66 -5.21
C ASP A 25 -10.51 -4.77 -3.69
N ASP A 26 -10.01 -5.84 -3.06
CA ASP A 26 -9.96 -5.99 -1.60
C ASP A 26 -8.80 -5.21 -0.95
N TRP A 27 -7.95 -4.61 -1.77
CA TRP A 27 -6.80 -3.84 -1.31
C TRP A 27 -6.99 -2.37 -1.64
N ALA A 28 -6.37 -1.52 -0.84
CA ALA A 28 -6.50 -0.08 -0.99
C ALA A 28 -5.16 0.60 -0.80
N LEU A 29 -5.02 1.77 -1.38
CA LEU A 29 -3.81 2.58 -1.33
C LEU A 29 -4.01 3.77 -0.41
N ALA A 30 -2.98 4.08 0.36
CA ALA A 30 -2.89 5.31 1.13
C ALA A 30 -1.52 5.94 0.91
N THR A 31 -1.42 7.23 1.15
CA THR A 31 -0.18 7.99 0.93
C THR A 31 0.11 8.91 2.10
N ILE A 32 1.39 9.17 2.30
CA ILE A 32 1.87 10.23 3.17
C ILE A 32 2.92 11.05 2.42
N SER A 33 2.81 12.36 2.50
CA SER A 33 3.72 13.30 1.86
C SER A 33 4.02 14.45 2.80
N GLY A 34 4.97 15.29 2.42
CA GLY A 34 5.38 16.43 3.22
C GLY A 34 6.77 16.27 3.82
N PRO A 35 7.36 17.36 4.33
CA PRO A 35 8.76 17.34 4.81
C PRO A 35 9.00 16.40 5.99
N ASP A 36 7.98 16.13 6.81
CA ASP A 36 8.13 15.28 7.98
C ASP A 36 7.66 13.84 7.73
N SER A 37 7.34 13.46 6.48
CA SER A 37 6.72 12.16 6.19
C SER A 37 7.59 10.97 6.62
N GLU A 38 8.89 10.99 6.32
CA GLU A 38 9.79 9.90 6.70
C GLU A 38 9.90 9.77 8.22
N LYS A 39 10.16 10.87 8.90
CA LYS A 39 10.31 10.88 10.35
C LYS A 39 9.02 10.44 11.05
N TYR A 40 7.88 10.93 10.58
CA TYR A 40 6.61 10.58 11.17
C TYR A 40 6.27 9.11 10.96
N LEU A 41 6.37 8.64 9.72
CA LEU A 41 6.07 7.25 9.39
C LEU A 41 7.01 6.29 10.13
N GLN A 42 8.29 6.62 10.21
CA GLN A 42 9.28 5.83 10.93
C GLN A 42 8.90 5.59 12.40
N GLY A 43 8.29 6.59 13.03
CA GLY A 43 7.87 6.49 14.42
C GLY A 43 6.55 5.73 14.63
N GLN A 44 5.81 5.42 13.56
CA GLN A 44 4.46 4.86 13.67
C GLN A 44 4.36 3.41 13.22
N ILE A 45 5.30 2.91 12.44
CA ILE A 45 5.25 1.56 11.91
C ILE A 45 6.45 0.73 12.37
N THR A 46 6.35 -0.59 12.20
CA THR A 46 7.33 -1.52 12.77
C THR A 46 8.60 -1.71 11.93
N ALA A 47 8.66 -1.12 10.73
CA ALA A 47 9.79 -1.30 9.83
C ALA A 47 10.57 0.00 9.66
N ASP A 48 11.83 -0.13 9.24
CA ASP A 48 12.71 1.02 8.98
C ASP A 48 12.52 1.50 7.54
N VAL A 49 11.84 2.65 7.39
CA VAL A 49 11.61 3.25 6.06
C VAL A 49 12.76 4.17 5.62
N SER A 50 13.68 4.52 6.54
CA SER A 50 14.77 5.44 6.23
C SER A 50 15.73 4.89 5.18
N HIS A 51 15.88 3.58 5.09
CA HIS A 51 16.75 2.91 4.13
C HIS A 51 16.00 2.36 2.91
N LEU A 52 14.71 2.63 2.81
CA LEU A 52 13.90 2.14 1.69
C LEU A 52 14.26 2.90 0.41
N THR A 53 14.61 2.17 -0.64
CA THR A 53 14.93 2.75 -1.95
C THR A 53 13.70 2.80 -2.85
N ASP A 54 13.78 3.52 -3.96
CA ASP A 54 12.68 3.62 -4.93
C ASP A 54 12.37 2.29 -5.62
N ALA A 55 13.31 1.35 -5.59
CA ALA A 55 13.16 0.05 -6.25
C ALA A 55 12.68 -1.06 -5.29
N GLN A 56 12.36 -0.71 -4.06
CA GLN A 56 12.04 -1.68 -3.02
C GLN A 56 10.70 -1.39 -2.37
N HIS A 57 10.14 -2.41 -1.76
CA HIS A 57 9.01 -2.28 -0.83
C HIS A 57 9.32 -3.13 0.41
N LEU A 58 8.63 -2.85 1.50
CA LEU A 58 8.79 -3.62 2.72
C LEU A 58 7.43 -3.85 3.39
N LEU A 59 7.38 -4.88 4.21
CA LEU A 59 6.20 -5.18 5.02
C LEU A 59 6.39 -4.57 6.41
N ALA A 60 5.33 -3.94 6.89
CA ALA A 60 5.31 -3.31 8.20
C ALA A 60 3.96 -3.49 8.84
N ALA A 61 3.87 -3.23 10.13
CA ALA A 61 2.61 -3.16 10.84
C ALA A 61 2.46 -1.77 11.46
N HIS A 62 1.24 -1.28 11.50
CA HIS A 62 0.86 -0.12 12.28
C HIS A 62 0.11 -0.63 13.51
N CYS A 63 0.64 -0.32 14.70
CA CYS A 63 0.15 -0.86 15.95
C CYS A 63 -0.32 0.23 16.90
N ASP A 64 -1.20 -0.15 17.85
CA ASP A 64 -1.56 0.74 18.94
C ASP A 64 -0.46 0.79 20.01
N ALA A 65 -0.68 1.58 21.06
CA ALA A 65 0.29 1.76 22.13
C ALA A 65 0.57 0.47 22.92
N LYS A 66 -0.30 -0.52 22.81
CA LYS A 66 -0.15 -1.82 23.46
C LYS A 66 0.49 -2.87 22.56
N GLY A 67 0.86 -2.47 21.34
CA GLY A 67 1.46 -3.36 20.34
C GLY A 67 0.45 -4.19 19.56
N LYS A 68 -0.83 -3.90 19.70
CA LYS A 68 -1.87 -4.59 18.91
C LYS A 68 -1.93 -3.97 17.51
N MET A 69 -1.92 -4.82 16.51
CA MET A 69 -1.87 -4.38 15.11
C MET A 69 -3.21 -3.86 14.62
N TRP A 70 -3.22 -2.64 14.09
CA TRP A 70 -4.35 -2.09 13.33
C TRP A 70 -4.41 -2.70 11.93
N SER A 71 -3.27 -2.75 11.26
CA SER A 71 -3.18 -3.24 9.89
C SER A 71 -1.73 -3.57 9.55
N ASN A 72 -1.53 -4.53 8.66
CA ASN A 72 -0.24 -4.73 8.02
C ASN A 72 -0.21 -3.98 6.70
N LEU A 73 0.95 -3.42 6.39
CA LEU A 73 1.14 -2.49 5.28
C LEU A 73 2.27 -2.98 4.39
N ARG A 74 2.10 -2.81 3.08
CA ARG A 74 3.20 -2.97 2.12
C ARG A 74 3.60 -1.56 1.68
N VAL A 75 4.75 -1.11 2.13
CA VAL A 75 5.19 0.29 2.04
C VAL A 75 6.24 0.44 0.94
N PHE A 76 6.14 1.51 0.18
CA PHE A 76 7.12 1.88 -0.85
C PHE A 76 7.19 3.39 -0.98
N ARG A 77 8.28 3.89 -1.58
CA ARG A 77 8.45 5.33 -1.83
C ARG A 77 7.64 5.75 -3.04
N ARG A 78 7.04 6.93 -2.96
CA ARG A 78 6.27 7.50 -4.06
C ARG A 78 6.22 9.02 -3.94
N GLU A 79 6.56 9.71 -5.03
CA GLU A 79 6.35 11.17 -5.19
C GLU A 79 6.87 12.00 -4.00
N GLY A 80 8.07 11.70 -3.54
CA GLY A 80 8.69 12.45 -2.45
C GLY A 80 8.19 12.08 -1.06
N GLY A 81 7.31 11.10 -0.95
CA GLY A 81 6.83 10.56 0.30
C GLY A 81 6.76 9.05 0.25
N PHE A 82 5.71 8.50 0.85
CA PHE A 82 5.49 7.07 0.88
C PHE A 82 4.05 6.74 0.51
N ALA A 83 3.85 5.53 0.00
CA ALA A 83 2.54 4.95 -0.19
C ALA A 83 2.55 3.55 0.43
N TRP A 84 1.37 3.05 0.73
CA TRP A 84 1.25 1.67 1.17
C TRP A 84 -0.06 1.07 0.70
N ILE A 85 -0.03 -0.26 0.57
CA ILE A 85 -1.18 -1.07 0.22
C ILE A 85 -1.59 -1.84 1.47
N GLU A 86 -2.87 -1.86 1.75
CA GLU A 86 -3.44 -2.59 2.87
C GLU A 86 -4.84 -3.09 2.53
N ARG A 87 -5.40 -3.92 3.37
CA ARG A 87 -6.79 -4.38 3.19
C ARG A 87 -7.73 -3.18 3.18
N ARG A 88 -8.59 -3.11 2.17
CA ARG A 88 -9.55 -2.01 2.03
C ARG A 88 -10.45 -1.87 3.25
N SER A 89 -10.87 -2.98 3.83
CA SER A 89 -11.73 -2.97 5.01
C SER A 89 -11.10 -2.35 6.25
N LEU A 90 -9.77 -2.25 6.29
CA LEU A 90 -9.03 -1.73 7.45
C LEU A 90 -8.50 -0.31 7.21
N ARG A 91 -8.48 0.16 5.97
CA ARG A 91 -7.77 1.40 5.62
C ARG A 91 -8.29 2.62 6.38
N ASP A 92 -9.60 2.81 6.40
CA ASP A 92 -10.15 4.04 7.00
C ASP A 92 -9.89 4.10 8.50
N ALA A 93 -10.01 2.98 9.21
CA ALA A 93 -9.69 2.91 10.63
C ALA A 93 -8.19 3.12 10.87
N GLN A 94 -7.34 2.51 10.04
CA GLN A 94 -5.90 2.66 10.15
C GLN A 94 -5.47 4.11 9.93
N LEU A 95 -6.03 4.78 8.91
CA LEU A 95 -5.72 6.19 8.64
C LEU A 95 -6.19 7.09 9.76
N THR A 96 -7.36 6.84 10.33
CA THR A 96 -7.87 7.60 11.46
C THR A 96 -6.88 7.54 12.64
N GLU A 97 -6.37 6.36 12.95
CA GLU A 97 -5.40 6.20 14.03
C GLU A 97 -4.06 6.86 13.69
N LEU A 98 -3.60 6.72 12.44
CA LEU A 98 -2.35 7.34 12.01
C LEU A 98 -2.41 8.88 12.10
N LYS A 99 -3.53 9.45 11.72
CA LYS A 99 -3.71 10.91 11.73
C LYS A 99 -3.77 11.52 13.14
N LYS A 100 -4.14 10.75 14.14
CA LYS A 100 -4.29 11.26 15.51
C LYS A 100 -3.04 11.92 16.07
N TYR A 101 -1.87 11.39 15.74
CA TYR A 101 -0.60 11.85 16.28
C TYR A 101 0.17 12.76 15.32
N ALA A 102 -0.44 13.13 14.19
CA ALA A 102 0.22 13.93 13.15
C ALA A 102 0.02 15.44 13.32
N VAL A 103 -0.62 15.88 14.38
CA VAL A 103 -1.08 17.27 14.56
C VAL A 103 0.07 18.28 14.44
N PHE A 104 1.25 17.93 14.94
CA PHE A 104 2.41 18.84 14.94
C PHE A 104 3.43 18.48 13.84
N SER A 105 3.11 17.52 12.99
CA SER A 105 4.00 17.10 11.91
C SER A 105 3.54 17.70 10.59
N LYS A 106 4.50 18.10 9.76
CA LYS A 106 4.20 18.65 8.43
C LYS A 106 4.03 17.51 7.44
N VAL A 107 2.90 16.83 7.53
CA VAL A 107 2.57 15.68 6.69
C VAL A 107 1.12 15.80 6.19
N THR A 108 0.89 15.25 5.00
CA THR A 108 -0.45 15.04 4.44
C THR A 108 -0.66 13.54 4.30
N ILE A 109 -1.66 13.02 4.99
CA ILE A 109 -2.01 11.60 5.00
C ILE A 109 -3.36 11.47 4.30
N ALA A 110 -3.45 10.64 3.28
CA ALA A 110 -4.65 10.55 2.47
C ALA A 110 -4.93 9.13 1.99
N ALA A 111 -6.21 8.79 1.88
CA ALA A 111 -6.66 7.66 1.09
C ALA A 111 -6.51 8.04 -0.39
N ASN A 112 -6.00 7.12 -1.21
CA ASN A 112 -5.85 7.37 -2.64
C ASN A 112 -6.67 6.35 -3.42
N ASP A 113 -7.87 6.77 -3.85
CA ASP A 113 -8.77 5.94 -4.64
C ASP A 113 -8.77 6.31 -6.14
N ASP A 114 -7.91 7.26 -6.53
CA ASP A 114 -7.75 7.65 -7.94
C ASP A 114 -6.94 6.63 -8.74
N LEU A 115 -6.20 5.77 -8.06
CA LEU A 115 -5.39 4.72 -8.68
C LEU A 115 -6.06 3.36 -8.50
N VAL A 116 -5.96 2.55 -9.54
CA VAL A 116 -6.46 1.17 -9.53
C VAL A 116 -5.28 0.24 -9.27
N LEU A 117 -5.48 -0.72 -8.35
CA LEU A 117 -4.48 -1.74 -8.06
C LEU A 117 -4.73 -2.95 -8.92
N LEU A 118 -3.72 -3.33 -9.69
CA LEU A 118 -3.78 -4.50 -10.56
C LEU A 118 -2.69 -5.49 -10.16
N GLY A 119 -3.06 -6.78 -10.17
CA GLY A 119 -2.11 -7.87 -10.08
C GLY A 119 -1.76 -8.36 -11.48
N VAL A 120 -0.50 -8.68 -11.71
CA VAL A 120 -0.01 -9.23 -12.97
C VAL A 120 0.74 -10.51 -12.67
N ALA A 121 0.33 -11.62 -13.31
CA ALA A 121 0.92 -12.92 -13.06
C ALA A 121 1.09 -13.68 -14.39
N GLY A 122 1.91 -14.73 -14.37
CA GLY A 122 2.19 -15.55 -15.53
C GLY A 122 3.65 -15.49 -15.93
N PHE A 123 4.09 -16.43 -16.80
CA PHE A 123 5.49 -16.50 -17.18
C PHE A 123 5.96 -15.32 -18.05
N GLN A 124 5.04 -14.54 -18.62
CA GLN A 124 5.35 -13.33 -19.39
C GLN A 124 5.10 -12.03 -18.61
N ALA A 125 4.75 -12.11 -17.33
CA ALA A 125 4.38 -10.93 -16.56
C ALA A 125 5.53 -9.93 -16.47
N ARG A 126 6.74 -10.37 -16.18
CA ARG A 126 7.90 -9.51 -16.07
C ARG A 126 8.21 -8.81 -17.39
N ALA A 127 8.17 -9.53 -18.50
CA ALA A 127 8.41 -8.94 -19.82
C ALA A 127 7.36 -7.91 -20.20
N ALA A 128 6.09 -8.17 -19.84
CA ALA A 128 4.99 -7.24 -20.13
C ALA A 128 5.12 -5.92 -19.37
N LEU A 129 5.75 -5.94 -18.19
CA LEU A 129 5.94 -4.74 -17.34
C LEU A 129 7.27 -4.02 -17.59
N ALA A 130 8.14 -4.61 -18.36
CA ALA A 130 9.47 -4.02 -18.65
C ALA A 130 9.37 -2.77 -19.52
#